data_28490d6d9e7fb7bf23fba0fbae22f561
#
_entry.id   28490d6d9e7fb7bf23fba0fbae22f561
#
_cell.length_a   1.000
_cell.length_b   1.000
_cell.length_c   1.000
_cell.angle_alpha   90.00
_cell.angle_beta   90.00
_cell.angle_gamma   90.00
#
_symmetry.space_group_name_H-M   'P 1'
#
loop_
_entity.id
_entity.type
_entity.pdbx_description
1 polymer ?
#
loop_
_entity_poly.entity_id
_entity_poly.type
_entity_poly.pdbx_seq_one_letter_code
_entity_poly.pdbx_strand_id
1 'polypeptide(L)'
;MEPDDFDGGWDNRVTLVDGRWVDRTPRFPDREPQLRREAALLPWLGPLLPLPVPAPTVVSEDPFTVRHAYLPGSRCPGTSPEHGAEIGRFLRTLHTVDTGEAIRHGARDGDTTYAEVQTTVARMAREVLPLLPARVAASGEALLERMATPPPRTSVVHADLGPEHIRVVAERVTGVIDWGDSGIGDPALDLAWTTLGADRPFADAVLLGYRPDEALVARARDWHQLGPWHEVLYGLGEGGREFVESGLAGTVDRLERFGSS
;
A
#
# COMPACT_ATOMS: atom_id res chain seq x y z
N MET A 1 13.47 -3.76 20.79
CA MET A 1 13.48 -3.68 19.32
C MET A 1 14.26 -4.89 18.86
N GLU A 2 13.55 -5.83 18.24
CA GLU A 2 14.16 -7.06 17.77
C GLU A 2 14.98 -6.76 16.50
N PRO A 3 16.13 -7.42 16.29
CA PRO A 3 16.96 -7.23 15.08
C PRO A 3 16.24 -7.59 13.77
N ASP A 4 15.15 -8.35 13.84
CA ASP A 4 14.41 -8.89 12.68
C ASP A 4 13.57 -7.84 11.93
N ASP A 5 13.32 -6.65 12.50
CA ASP A 5 12.53 -5.57 11.84
C ASP A 5 13.24 -4.96 10.61
N PHE A 6 14.51 -5.23 10.38
CA PHE A 6 15.30 -4.58 9.34
C PHE A 6 15.71 -5.49 8.17
N ASP A 7 15.63 -6.81 8.33
CA ASP A 7 16.13 -7.75 7.30
C ASP A 7 15.03 -8.25 6.34
N GLY A 8 13.78 -7.85 6.57
CA GLY A 8 12.60 -8.34 5.83
C GLY A 8 12.20 -7.56 4.58
N GLY A 9 12.92 -6.52 4.18
CA GLY A 9 12.58 -5.74 2.97
C GLY A 9 12.84 -6.52 1.69
N TRP A 10 11.79 -6.72 0.85
CA TRP A 10 11.86 -7.48 -0.40
C TRP A 10 12.72 -6.77 -1.45
N ASP A 11 12.53 -5.47 -1.62
CA ASP A 11 13.13 -4.67 -2.69
C ASP A 11 14.47 -4.07 -2.28
N ASN A 12 14.65 -3.75 -1.00
CA ASN A 12 15.81 -3.04 -0.50
C ASN A 12 16.48 -3.79 0.67
N ARG A 13 17.80 -3.71 0.72
CA ARG A 13 18.54 -3.99 1.94
C ARG A 13 18.39 -2.79 2.85
N VAL A 14 17.93 -3.00 4.08
CA VAL A 14 17.70 -1.95 5.08
C VAL A 14 18.71 -2.11 6.20
N THR A 15 19.37 -1.02 6.60
CA THR A 15 20.35 -1.03 7.67
C THR A 15 20.09 0.12 8.63
N LEU A 16 19.96 -0.18 9.93
CA LEU A 16 19.87 0.84 10.97
C LEU A 16 21.31 1.31 11.34
N VAL A 17 21.58 2.60 11.17
CA VAL A 17 22.87 3.22 11.45
C VAL A 17 22.77 4.08 12.71
N ASP A 18 23.61 3.79 13.70
CA ASP A 18 23.70 4.48 15.00
C ASP A 18 22.35 4.60 15.75
N GLY A 19 21.40 3.70 15.48
CA GLY A 19 20.06 3.72 16.07
C GLY A 19 19.22 4.95 15.70
N ARG A 20 19.65 5.73 14.70
CA ARG A 20 19.05 7.03 14.33
C ARG A 20 18.74 7.17 12.85
N TRP A 21 19.43 6.45 12.00
CA TRP A 21 19.34 6.56 10.56
C TRP A 21 19.02 5.21 9.94
N VAL A 22 18.28 5.22 8.84
CA VAL A 22 17.99 4.06 8.03
C VAL A 22 18.64 4.26 6.67
N ASP A 23 19.53 3.35 6.30
CA ASP A 23 20.08 3.24 4.95
C ASP A 23 19.31 2.20 4.17
N ARG A 24 18.91 2.55 2.93
CA ARG A 24 18.24 1.65 1.99
C ARG A 24 19.05 1.58 0.71
N THR A 25 19.40 0.34 0.32
CA THR A 25 20.14 0.04 -0.91
C THR A 25 19.35 -1.00 -1.69
N PRO A 26 19.08 -0.82 -3.00
CA PRO A 26 18.34 -1.79 -3.80
C PRO A 26 19.00 -3.18 -3.74
N ARG A 27 18.19 -4.23 -3.57
CA ARG A 27 18.71 -5.62 -3.64
C ARG A 27 19.05 -6.04 -5.06
N PHE A 28 18.30 -5.49 -6.03
CA PHE A 28 18.43 -5.78 -7.45
C PHE A 28 18.48 -4.47 -8.26
N PRO A 29 19.19 -4.43 -9.39
CA PRO A 29 19.32 -3.20 -10.20
C PRO A 29 17.99 -2.64 -10.70
N ASP A 30 16.99 -3.48 -10.95
CA ASP A 30 15.65 -3.08 -11.41
C ASP A 30 14.81 -2.38 -10.32
N ARG A 31 15.24 -2.43 -9.05
CA ARG A 31 14.60 -1.73 -7.92
C ARG A 31 15.15 -0.32 -7.69
N GLU A 32 16.30 0.00 -8.24
CA GLU A 32 16.90 1.33 -8.08
C GLU A 32 16.01 2.47 -8.61
N PRO A 33 15.36 2.37 -9.78
CA PRO A 33 14.46 3.43 -10.26
C PRO A 33 13.32 3.75 -9.29
N GLN A 34 12.78 2.76 -8.58
CA GLN A 34 11.74 2.93 -7.57
C GLN A 34 12.28 3.73 -6.39
N LEU A 35 13.43 3.36 -5.84
CA LEU A 35 14.05 4.06 -4.72
C LEU A 35 14.47 5.50 -5.09
N ARG A 36 14.91 5.74 -6.34
CA ARG A 36 15.22 7.08 -6.84
C ARG A 36 13.96 7.97 -6.92
N ARG A 37 12.82 7.44 -7.36
CA ARG A 37 11.54 8.17 -7.36
C ARG A 37 11.10 8.54 -5.95
N GLU A 38 11.17 7.59 -5.01
CA GLU A 38 10.86 7.84 -3.61
C GLU A 38 11.75 8.94 -3.03
N ALA A 39 13.07 8.91 -3.32
CA ALA A 39 14.03 9.91 -2.86
C ALA A 39 13.80 11.31 -3.48
N ALA A 40 13.17 11.39 -4.64
CA ALA A 40 12.79 12.67 -5.25
C ALA A 40 11.46 13.19 -4.69
N LEU A 41 10.47 12.31 -4.47
CA LEU A 41 9.12 12.67 -4.07
C LEU A 41 9.03 13.09 -2.60
N LEU A 42 9.54 12.25 -1.69
CA LEU A 42 9.25 12.38 -0.27
C LEU A 42 9.79 13.64 0.42
N PRO A 43 10.98 14.20 0.07
CA PRO A 43 11.45 15.46 0.64
C PRO A 43 10.51 16.64 0.35
N TRP A 44 9.82 16.60 -0.79
CA TRP A 44 8.80 17.59 -1.16
C TRP A 44 7.44 17.27 -0.53
N LEU A 45 7.01 16.01 -0.55
CA LEU A 45 5.69 15.60 -0.08
C LEU A 45 5.57 15.67 1.45
N GLY A 46 6.62 15.25 2.18
CA GLY A 46 6.59 15.11 3.64
C GLY A 46 6.15 16.37 4.39
N PRO A 47 6.66 17.58 4.07
CA PRO A 47 6.23 18.82 4.70
C PRO A 47 4.75 19.19 4.49
N LEU A 48 4.07 18.59 3.52
CA LEU A 48 2.64 18.81 3.23
C LEU A 48 1.73 17.91 4.06
N LEU A 49 2.28 16.85 4.68
CA LEU A 49 1.52 15.81 5.36
C LEU A 49 1.48 16.03 6.89
N PRO A 50 0.37 15.66 7.55
CA PRO A 50 0.23 15.85 9.01
C PRO A 50 0.95 14.79 9.86
N LEU A 51 1.46 13.70 9.24
CA LEU A 51 2.22 12.66 9.91
C LEU A 51 3.62 12.57 9.29
N PRO A 52 4.64 12.18 10.07
CA PRO A 52 5.98 11.98 9.56
C PRO A 52 6.04 10.91 8.47
N VAL A 53 6.81 11.17 7.44
CA VAL A 53 7.20 10.19 6.41
C VAL A 53 8.73 10.24 6.25
N PRO A 54 9.37 9.21 5.69
CA PRO A 54 10.79 9.28 5.38
C PRO A 54 11.12 10.51 4.53
N ALA A 55 12.26 11.14 4.79
CA ALA A 55 12.82 12.20 3.96
C ALA A 55 14.20 11.75 3.46
N PRO A 56 14.26 10.86 2.47
CA PRO A 56 15.51 10.26 2.05
C PRO A 56 16.42 11.27 1.33
N THR A 57 17.71 11.13 1.58
CA THR A 57 18.79 11.82 0.86
C THR A 57 19.74 10.78 0.28
N VAL A 58 20.26 11.03 -0.91
CA VAL A 58 21.27 10.14 -1.52
C VAL A 58 22.60 10.29 -0.75
N VAL A 59 23.14 9.17 -0.26
CA VAL A 59 24.42 9.11 0.45
C VAL A 59 25.50 8.36 -0.33
N SER A 60 25.12 7.57 -1.34
CA SER A 60 26.04 6.93 -2.26
C SER A 60 25.36 6.74 -3.62
N GLU A 61 26.11 6.87 -4.71
CA GLU A 61 25.66 6.56 -6.06
C GLU A 61 26.08 5.16 -6.52
N ASP A 62 27.09 4.58 -5.91
CA ASP A 62 27.58 3.23 -6.22
C ASP A 62 28.07 2.50 -4.93
N PRO A 63 27.32 1.52 -4.42
CA PRO A 63 25.94 1.21 -4.79
C PRO A 63 24.99 2.35 -4.42
N PHE A 64 23.94 2.54 -5.22
CA PHE A 64 22.94 3.59 -4.92
C PHE A 64 22.33 3.35 -3.55
N THR A 65 22.45 4.33 -2.68
CA THR A 65 21.98 4.23 -1.29
C THR A 65 21.38 5.56 -0.85
N VAL A 66 20.22 5.47 -0.24
CA VAL A 66 19.56 6.62 0.39
C VAL A 66 19.54 6.46 1.91
N ARG A 67 19.55 7.59 2.60
CA ARG A 67 19.47 7.67 4.07
C ARG A 67 18.33 8.58 4.50
N HIS A 68 17.57 8.15 5.50
CA HIS A 68 16.57 8.98 6.17
C HIS A 68 16.61 8.77 7.68
N ALA A 69 15.98 9.69 8.43
CA ALA A 69 15.85 9.52 9.89
C ALA A 69 14.98 8.28 10.21
N TYR A 70 15.37 7.53 11.22
CA TYR A 70 14.58 6.41 11.72
C TYR A 70 13.25 6.91 12.28
N LEU A 71 12.13 6.37 11.81
CA LEU A 71 10.81 6.62 12.34
C LEU A 71 10.48 5.53 13.38
N PRO A 72 10.44 5.87 14.69
CA PRO A 72 10.30 4.89 15.75
C PRO A 72 8.89 4.31 15.82
N GLY A 73 8.76 3.16 16.42
CA GLY A 73 7.48 2.51 16.73
C GLY A 73 7.38 1.08 16.22
N SER A 74 6.31 0.39 16.63
CA SER A 74 5.91 -0.90 16.10
C SER A 74 4.90 -0.73 14.95
N ARG A 75 4.59 -1.82 14.26
CA ARG A 75 3.49 -1.83 13.28
C ARG A 75 2.16 -1.48 13.96
N CYS A 76 1.27 -0.80 13.24
CA CYS A 76 -0.04 -0.45 13.74
C CYS A 76 -0.93 -1.70 13.90
N PRO A 77 -1.50 -1.98 15.09
CA PRO A 77 -2.37 -3.13 15.25
C PRO A 77 -3.75 -2.97 14.60
N GLY A 78 -4.13 -1.76 14.18
CA GLY A 78 -5.43 -1.49 13.55
C GLY A 78 -6.61 -1.59 14.51
N THR A 79 -6.40 -1.32 15.81
CA THR A 79 -7.42 -1.48 16.87
C THR A 79 -7.82 -0.15 17.53
N SER A 80 -6.87 0.82 17.65
CA SER A 80 -7.07 2.11 18.32
C SER A 80 -7.82 3.10 17.44
N PRO A 81 -8.94 3.68 17.93
CA PRO A 81 -9.62 4.74 17.21
C PRO A 81 -8.80 6.05 17.10
N GLU A 82 -7.87 6.29 18.04
CA GLU A 82 -6.95 7.43 17.99
C GLU A 82 -6.03 7.32 16.77
N HIS A 83 -5.41 6.15 16.56
CA HIS A 83 -4.62 5.87 15.36
C HIS A 83 -5.47 5.99 14.10
N GLY A 84 -6.70 5.44 14.11
CA GLY A 84 -7.63 5.54 12.99
C GLY A 84 -7.95 6.99 12.62
N ALA A 85 -8.19 7.84 13.61
CA ALA A 85 -8.46 9.26 13.40
C ALA A 85 -7.25 10.03 12.83
N GLU A 86 -6.02 9.70 13.26
CA GLU A 86 -4.78 10.27 12.69
C GLU A 86 -4.61 9.82 11.22
N ILE A 87 -4.78 8.54 10.92
CA ILE A 87 -4.68 7.98 9.55
C ILE A 87 -5.78 8.55 8.65
N GLY A 88 -7.01 8.66 9.10
CA GLY A 88 -8.09 9.26 8.30
C GLY A 88 -7.78 10.70 7.87
N ARG A 89 -7.25 11.53 8.80
CA ARG A 89 -6.81 12.91 8.47
C ARG A 89 -5.60 12.92 7.54
N PHE A 90 -4.64 12.02 7.76
CA PHE A 90 -3.46 11.87 6.91
C PHE A 90 -3.86 11.55 5.47
N LEU A 91 -4.66 10.51 5.25
CA LEU A 91 -5.12 10.11 3.93
C LEU A 91 -5.94 11.22 3.24
N ARG A 92 -6.81 11.91 3.99
CA ARG A 92 -7.54 13.06 3.44
C ARG A 92 -6.59 14.14 2.93
N THR A 93 -5.53 14.44 3.66
CA THR A 93 -4.53 15.43 3.24
C THR A 93 -3.73 14.93 2.04
N LEU A 94 -3.23 13.69 2.08
CA LEU A 94 -2.47 13.07 1.00
C LEU A 94 -3.24 13.11 -0.32
N HIS A 95 -4.52 12.72 -0.29
CA HIS A 95 -5.34 12.63 -1.49
C HIS A 95 -5.80 14.00 -2.04
N THR A 96 -5.49 15.12 -1.34
CA THR A 96 -5.74 16.48 -1.83
C THR A 96 -4.48 17.19 -2.31
N VAL A 97 -3.33 16.54 -2.26
CA VAL A 97 -2.06 17.07 -2.80
C VAL A 97 -2.17 17.24 -4.31
N ASP A 98 -1.58 18.33 -4.85
CA ASP A 98 -1.57 18.59 -6.29
C ASP A 98 -0.81 17.49 -7.04
N THR A 99 -1.51 16.78 -7.92
CA THR A 99 -0.96 15.63 -8.64
C THR A 99 0.06 16.05 -9.70
N GLY A 100 -0.10 17.24 -10.30
CA GLY A 100 0.85 17.77 -11.27
C GLY A 100 2.19 18.12 -10.63
N GLU A 101 2.16 18.70 -9.41
CA GLU A 101 3.37 18.94 -8.63
C GLU A 101 4.01 17.61 -8.19
N ALA A 102 3.20 16.65 -7.72
CA ALA A 102 3.72 15.34 -7.34
C ALA A 102 4.47 14.64 -8.49
N ILE A 103 3.92 14.67 -9.71
CA ILE A 103 4.57 14.12 -10.91
C ILE A 103 5.90 14.84 -11.19
N ARG A 104 5.95 16.18 -11.06
CA ARG A 104 7.21 16.95 -11.23
C ARG A 104 8.27 16.57 -10.20
N HIS A 105 7.85 16.10 -9.04
CA HIS A 105 8.74 15.63 -7.97
C HIS A 105 8.96 14.11 -7.99
N GLY A 106 8.56 13.39 -9.04
CA GLY A 106 8.92 12.01 -9.26
C GLY A 106 7.82 10.98 -8.97
N ALA A 107 6.58 11.39 -8.61
CA ALA A 107 5.48 10.45 -8.52
C ALA A 107 5.20 9.80 -9.89
N ARG A 108 4.86 8.51 -9.89
CA ARG A 108 4.38 7.83 -11.09
C ARG A 108 3.08 8.48 -11.57
N ASP A 109 2.96 8.71 -12.86
CA ASP A 109 1.73 9.26 -13.43
C ASP A 109 0.59 8.22 -13.42
N GLY A 110 -0.65 8.73 -13.54
CA GLY A 110 -1.83 7.89 -13.44
C GLY A 110 -2.03 6.91 -14.61
N ASP A 111 -1.45 7.16 -15.78
CA ASP A 111 -1.55 6.25 -16.93
C ASP A 111 -0.61 5.06 -16.72
N THR A 112 0.59 5.30 -16.20
CA THR A 112 1.55 4.26 -15.83
C THR A 112 0.98 3.36 -14.74
N THR A 113 0.50 3.92 -13.62
CA THR A 113 -0.06 3.13 -12.51
C THR A 113 -1.28 2.33 -12.96
N TYR A 114 -2.15 2.91 -13.79
CA TYR A 114 -3.31 2.20 -14.33
C TYR A 114 -2.91 1.03 -15.23
N ALA A 115 -1.94 1.21 -16.12
CA ALA A 115 -1.48 0.14 -17.01
C ALA A 115 -0.91 -1.06 -16.23
N GLU A 116 -0.20 -0.80 -15.12
CA GLU A 116 0.30 -1.84 -14.22
C GLU A 116 -0.87 -2.59 -13.55
N VAL A 117 -1.87 -1.89 -13.04
CA VAL A 117 -3.08 -2.50 -12.45
C VAL A 117 -3.80 -3.36 -13.48
N GLN A 118 -4.01 -2.88 -14.70
CA GLN A 118 -4.67 -3.64 -15.76
C GLN A 118 -3.90 -4.90 -16.15
N THR A 119 -2.57 -4.80 -16.21
CA THR A 119 -1.70 -5.96 -16.45
C THR A 119 -1.87 -7.02 -15.36
N THR A 120 -1.91 -6.57 -14.09
CA THR A 120 -2.10 -7.46 -12.93
C THR A 120 -3.48 -8.08 -12.91
N VAL A 121 -4.55 -7.31 -13.15
CA VAL A 121 -5.94 -7.82 -13.23
C VAL A 121 -6.09 -8.86 -14.35
N ALA A 122 -5.52 -8.59 -15.53
CA ALA A 122 -5.53 -9.55 -16.63
C ALA A 122 -4.76 -10.84 -16.28
N ARG A 123 -3.67 -10.73 -15.54
CA ARG A 123 -2.91 -11.87 -15.02
C ARG A 123 -3.74 -12.66 -14.00
N MET A 124 -4.43 -12.00 -13.09
CA MET A 124 -5.35 -12.62 -12.12
C MET A 124 -6.48 -13.40 -12.82
N ALA A 125 -7.08 -12.81 -13.84
CA ALA A 125 -8.12 -13.48 -14.65
C ALA A 125 -7.60 -14.77 -15.30
N ARG A 126 -6.36 -14.78 -15.77
CA ARG A 126 -5.77 -15.91 -16.45
C ARG A 126 -5.24 -17.00 -15.49
N GLU A 127 -4.64 -16.61 -14.37
CA GLU A 127 -3.84 -17.50 -13.52
C GLU A 127 -4.53 -17.83 -12.20
N VAL A 128 -5.32 -16.92 -11.62
CA VAL A 128 -5.94 -17.11 -10.30
C VAL A 128 -7.41 -17.51 -10.40
N LEU A 129 -8.19 -16.84 -11.25
CA LEU A 129 -9.64 -17.11 -11.39
C LEU A 129 -9.93 -18.60 -11.65
N PRO A 130 -9.19 -19.34 -12.51
CA PRO A 130 -9.42 -20.77 -12.73
C PRO A 130 -9.18 -21.67 -11.52
N LEU A 131 -8.46 -21.18 -10.49
CA LEU A 131 -8.17 -21.92 -9.26
C LEU A 131 -9.27 -21.78 -8.22
N LEU A 132 -10.23 -20.84 -8.41
CA LEU A 132 -11.28 -20.59 -7.45
C LEU A 132 -12.33 -21.73 -7.47
N PRO A 133 -12.85 -22.10 -6.27
CA PRO A 133 -14.00 -23.02 -6.19
C PRO A 133 -15.22 -22.45 -6.93
N ALA A 134 -16.00 -23.34 -7.57
CA ALA A 134 -17.18 -22.95 -8.39
C ALA A 134 -18.18 -22.03 -7.63
N ARG A 135 -18.30 -22.18 -6.31
CA ARG A 135 -19.22 -21.36 -5.49
C ARG A 135 -18.90 -19.88 -5.42
N VAL A 136 -17.63 -19.47 -5.68
CA VAL A 136 -17.18 -18.06 -5.67
C VAL A 136 -16.67 -17.58 -7.01
N ALA A 137 -16.57 -18.45 -8.02
CA ALA A 137 -16.01 -18.12 -9.33
C ALA A 137 -16.74 -16.95 -10.01
N ALA A 138 -18.08 -16.94 -9.99
CA ALA A 138 -18.88 -15.85 -10.55
C ALA A 138 -18.66 -14.51 -9.83
N SER A 139 -18.52 -14.53 -8.49
CA SER A 139 -18.19 -13.32 -7.72
C SER A 139 -16.78 -12.82 -8.04
N GLY A 140 -15.82 -13.74 -8.22
CA GLY A 140 -14.46 -13.40 -8.65
C GLY A 140 -14.41 -12.78 -10.04
N GLU A 141 -15.15 -13.34 -11.00
CA GLU A 141 -15.28 -12.80 -12.36
C GLU A 141 -15.86 -11.38 -12.35
N ALA A 142 -16.97 -11.18 -11.63
CA ALA A 142 -17.59 -9.87 -11.47
C ALA A 142 -16.67 -8.84 -10.78
N LEU A 143 -15.86 -9.25 -9.80
CA LEU A 143 -14.83 -8.38 -9.20
C LEU A 143 -13.80 -7.95 -10.26
N LEU A 144 -13.23 -8.87 -11.01
CA LEU A 144 -12.23 -8.56 -12.04
C LEU A 144 -12.79 -7.68 -13.15
N GLU A 145 -14.07 -7.86 -13.54
CA GLU A 145 -14.76 -6.98 -14.50
C GLU A 145 -14.86 -5.54 -13.97
N ARG A 146 -15.22 -5.34 -12.69
CA ARG A 146 -15.23 -4.01 -12.07
C ARG A 146 -13.83 -3.39 -12.02
N MET A 147 -12.82 -4.17 -11.67
CA MET A 147 -11.42 -3.73 -11.60
C MET A 147 -10.81 -3.46 -12.99
N ALA A 148 -11.35 -4.04 -14.05
CA ALA A 148 -10.97 -3.74 -15.43
C ALA A 148 -11.47 -2.36 -15.90
N THR A 149 -12.48 -1.78 -15.23
CA THR A 149 -12.94 -0.42 -15.51
C THR A 149 -11.94 0.59 -14.91
N PRO A 150 -11.49 1.61 -15.68
CA PRO A 150 -10.58 2.61 -15.16
C PRO A 150 -11.12 3.31 -13.90
N PRO A 151 -10.45 3.21 -12.74
CA PRO A 151 -10.84 3.98 -11.58
C PRO A 151 -10.49 5.46 -11.78
N PRO A 152 -11.10 6.37 -11.01
CA PRO A 152 -10.63 7.74 -10.94
C PRO A 152 -9.15 7.78 -10.50
N ARG A 153 -8.29 8.36 -11.33
CA ARG A 153 -6.85 8.53 -11.06
C ARG A 153 -6.62 9.97 -10.65
N THR A 154 -7.08 10.29 -9.46
CA THR A 154 -7.24 11.70 -9.08
C THR A 154 -6.37 12.12 -7.93
N SER A 155 -5.66 11.22 -7.27
CA SER A 155 -4.96 11.50 -6.02
C SER A 155 -3.55 10.93 -6.01
N VAL A 156 -2.67 11.58 -5.23
CA VAL A 156 -1.43 10.94 -4.78
C VAL A 156 -1.84 9.85 -3.78
N VAL A 157 -1.42 8.62 -4.03
CA VAL A 157 -1.70 7.45 -3.17
C VAL A 157 -0.41 6.83 -2.66
N HIS A 158 -0.47 6.23 -1.48
CA HIS A 158 0.61 5.39 -0.95
C HIS A 158 0.69 4.09 -1.74
N ALA A 159 -0.45 3.52 -2.10
CA ALA A 159 -0.70 2.32 -2.89
C ALA A 159 -0.38 0.98 -2.20
N ASP A 160 0.31 1.00 -1.06
CA ASP A 160 0.62 -0.20 -0.25
C ASP A 160 0.44 0.08 1.24
N LEU A 161 -0.68 0.73 1.62
CA LEU A 161 -0.92 1.09 3.02
C LEU A 161 -1.49 -0.08 3.82
N GLY A 162 -0.61 -0.76 4.56
CA GLY A 162 -0.91 -1.84 5.48
C GLY A 162 -0.47 -1.54 6.92
N PRO A 163 -0.77 -2.44 7.88
CA PRO A 163 -0.40 -2.28 9.29
C PRO A 163 1.11 -2.18 9.51
N GLU A 164 1.90 -2.87 8.68
CA GLU A 164 3.37 -2.90 8.70
C GLU A 164 3.98 -1.55 8.32
N HIS A 165 3.31 -0.76 7.48
CA HIS A 165 3.79 0.53 6.98
C HIS A 165 3.36 1.72 7.83
N ILE A 166 2.50 1.51 8.84
CA ILE A 166 2.10 2.52 9.81
C ILE A 166 2.83 2.25 11.13
N ARG A 167 3.69 3.19 11.54
CA ARG A 167 4.47 3.11 12.78
C ARG A 167 3.73 3.79 13.92
N VAL A 168 3.67 3.13 15.09
CA VAL A 168 2.96 3.66 16.27
C VAL A 168 3.78 3.52 17.55
N VAL A 169 3.66 4.53 18.42
CA VAL A 169 4.16 4.51 19.80
C VAL A 169 3.03 4.96 20.71
N ALA A 170 2.61 4.09 21.61
CA ALA A 170 1.41 4.31 22.44
C ALA A 170 0.21 4.73 21.58
N GLU A 171 -0.48 5.80 21.90
CA GLU A 171 -1.69 6.30 21.23
C GLU A 171 -1.39 7.23 20.02
N ARG A 172 -0.16 7.23 19.49
CA ARG A 172 0.27 8.14 18.42
C ARG A 172 0.83 7.40 17.23
N VAL A 173 0.42 7.83 16.05
CA VAL A 173 1.11 7.46 14.80
C VAL A 173 2.39 8.27 14.69
N THR A 174 3.51 7.58 14.60
CA THR A 174 4.86 8.18 14.55
C THR A 174 5.44 8.23 13.16
N GLY A 175 4.79 7.59 12.19
CA GLY A 175 5.18 7.67 10.78
C GLY A 175 4.44 6.72 9.87
N VAL A 176 4.49 7.04 8.57
CA VAL A 176 4.06 6.16 7.47
C VAL A 176 5.28 5.92 6.59
N ILE A 177 5.64 4.65 6.40
CA ILE A 177 6.86 4.21 5.70
C ILE A 177 6.51 3.40 4.46
N ASP A 178 7.53 3.09 3.65
CA ASP A 178 7.46 2.27 2.44
C ASP A 178 6.58 2.85 1.32
N TRP A 179 7.12 3.90 0.69
CA TRP A 179 6.47 4.65 -0.37
C TRP A 179 6.86 4.20 -1.79
N GLY A 180 7.48 3.01 -1.90
CA GLY A 180 7.98 2.51 -3.18
C GLY A 180 6.91 2.41 -4.26
N ASP A 181 5.68 2.06 -3.89
CA ASP A 181 4.55 1.89 -4.81
C ASP A 181 3.73 3.18 -5.04
N SER A 182 4.08 4.27 -4.34
CA SER A 182 3.34 5.52 -4.43
C SER A 182 3.29 6.10 -5.86
N GLY A 183 2.20 6.78 -6.16
CA GLY A 183 1.96 7.37 -7.46
C GLY A 183 0.62 8.09 -7.55
N ILE A 184 0.19 8.43 -8.76
CA ILE A 184 -1.16 8.96 -8.99
C ILE A 184 -2.10 7.79 -9.24
N GLY A 185 -3.14 7.66 -8.41
CA GLY A 185 -4.02 6.50 -8.45
C GLY A 185 -5.42 6.74 -7.87
N ASP A 186 -6.11 5.63 -7.63
CA ASP A 186 -7.42 5.62 -6.96
C ASP A 186 -7.24 5.72 -5.45
N PRO A 187 -7.74 6.78 -4.79
CA PRO A 187 -7.66 6.93 -3.34
C PRO A 187 -8.35 5.79 -2.55
N ALA A 188 -9.22 5.01 -3.20
CA ALA A 188 -9.86 3.85 -2.59
C ALA A 188 -8.87 2.75 -2.19
N LEU A 189 -7.73 2.66 -2.88
CA LEU A 189 -6.70 1.67 -2.58
C LEU A 189 -6.13 1.84 -1.16
N ASP A 190 -5.83 3.09 -0.76
CA ASP A 190 -5.31 3.38 0.59
C ASP A 190 -6.37 3.21 1.69
N LEU A 191 -7.65 3.22 1.33
CA LEU A 191 -8.75 2.96 2.26
C LEU A 191 -9.03 1.46 2.45
N ALA A 192 -8.55 0.59 1.57
CA ALA A 192 -8.91 -0.82 1.54
C ALA A 192 -8.62 -1.54 2.87
N TRP A 193 -7.36 -1.56 3.32
CA TRP A 193 -7.01 -2.17 4.60
C TRP A 193 -7.54 -1.34 5.78
N THR A 194 -7.38 -0.04 5.75
CA THR A 194 -7.71 0.85 6.87
C THR A 194 -9.18 0.84 7.27
N THR A 195 -10.08 0.43 6.34
CA THR A 195 -11.53 0.40 6.61
C THR A 195 -12.12 -1.02 6.64
N LEU A 196 -11.46 -2.01 6.05
CA LEU A 196 -11.99 -3.37 5.90
C LEU A 196 -11.08 -4.46 6.46
N GLY A 197 -9.78 -4.20 6.59
CA GLY A 197 -8.80 -5.11 7.17
C GLY A 197 -8.45 -4.84 8.63
N ALA A 198 -8.84 -3.67 9.15
CA ALA A 198 -8.65 -3.27 10.54
C ALA A 198 -9.91 -3.53 11.39
N ASP A 199 -9.75 -3.42 12.73
CA ASP A 199 -10.89 -3.53 13.65
C ASP A 199 -11.87 -2.34 13.49
N ARG A 200 -13.14 -2.60 13.79
CA ARG A 200 -14.22 -1.63 13.60
C ARG A 200 -13.97 -0.27 14.27
N PRO A 201 -13.49 -0.17 15.53
CA PRO A 201 -13.23 1.14 16.15
C PRO A 201 -12.20 1.98 15.39
N PHE A 202 -11.14 1.35 14.87
CA PHE A 202 -10.15 1.98 14.03
C PHE A 202 -10.76 2.42 12.69
N ALA A 203 -11.46 1.50 12.01
CA ALA A 203 -12.07 1.75 10.70
C ALA A 203 -13.10 2.88 10.74
N ASP A 204 -14.00 2.88 11.75
CA ASP A 204 -15.00 3.95 11.94
C ASP A 204 -14.32 5.32 12.16
N ALA A 205 -13.20 5.37 12.90
CA ALA A 205 -12.43 6.58 13.11
C ALA A 205 -11.70 7.05 11.84
N VAL A 206 -11.19 6.14 11.01
CA VAL A 206 -10.64 6.47 9.67
C VAL A 206 -11.73 7.10 8.82
N LEU A 207 -12.90 6.48 8.71
CA LEU A 207 -14.02 6.97 7.92
C LEU A 207 -14.49 8.36 8.38
N LEU A 208 -14.55 8.59 9.70
CA LEU A 208 -14.89 9.89 10.26
C LEU A 208 -13.86 10.97 9.93
N GLY A 209 -12.57 10.63 9.97
CA GLY A 209 -11.47 11.54 9.65
C GLY A 209 -11.35 11.84 8.17
N TYR A 210 -11.50 10.83 7.32
CA TYR A 210 -11.39 10.94 5.87
C TYR A 210 -12.64 11.51 5.21
N ARG A 211 -13.84 11.03 5.60
CA ARG A 211 -15.17 11.39 5.05
C ARG A 211 -15.31 11.02 3.57
N PRO A 212 -15.18 9.74 3.21
CA PRO A 212 -15.41 9.27 1.84
C PRO A 212 -16.88 9.35 1.45
N ASP A 213 -17.16 9.47 0.15
CA ASP A 213 -18.47 9.16 -0.40
C ASP A 213 -18.70 7.63 -0.51
N GLU A 214 -19.95 7.23 -0.79
CA GLU A 214 -20.33 5.82 -0.91
C GLU A 214 -19.61 5.12 -2.06
N ALA A 215 -19.37 5.81 -3.17
CA ALA A 215 -18.68 5.25 -4.32
C ALA A 215 -17.21 4.93 -4.01
N LEU A 216 -16.55 5.78 -3.25
CA LEU A 216 -15.18 5.55 -2.78
C LEU A 216 -15.10 4.35 -1.82
N VAL A 217 -16.07 4.22 -0.90
CA VAL A 217 -16.16 3.07 0.00
C VAL A 217 -16.41 1.77 -0.77
N ALA A 218 -17.27 1.79 -1.80
CA ALA A 218 -17.50 0.63 -2.65
C ALA A 218 -16.22 0.19 -3.38
N ARG A 219 -15.45 1.13 -3.96
CA ARG A 219 -14.17 0.80 -4.59
C ARG A 219 -13.12 0.31 -3.60
N ALA A 220 -13.07 0.87 -2.37
CA ALA A 220 -12.17 0.36 -1.33
C ALA A 220 -12.48 -1.10 -0.98
N ARG A 221 -13.75 -1.50 -1.03
CA ARG A 221 -14.16 -2.90 -0.88
C ARG A 221 -13.66 -3.78 -2.01
N ASP A 222 -13.73 -3.31 -3.26
CA ASP A 222 -13.19 -4.06 -4.40
C ASP A 222 -11.68 -4.23 -4.29
N TRP A 223 -10.93 -3.17 -3.95
CA TRP A 223 -9.49 -3.25 -3.68
C TRP A 223 -9.17 -4.22 -2.53
N HIS A 224 -9.94 -4.17 -1.44
CA HIS A 224 -9.75 -5.10 -0.32
C HIS A 224 -9.97 -6.55 -0.76
N GLN A 225 -10.99 -6.84 -1.55
CA GLN A 225 -11.23 -8.19 -2.07
C GLN A 225 -10.09 -8.67 -2.99
N LEU A 226 -9.46 -7.74 -3.71
CA LEU A 226 -8.37 -8.08 -4.64
C LEU A 226 -7.05 -8.41 -3.91
N GLY A 227 -6.85 -7.92 -2.68
CA GLY A 227 -5.57 -8.09 -1.94
C GLY A 227 -5.01 -9.51 -1.94
N PRO A 228 -5.74 -10.55 -1.52
CA PRO A 228 -5.21 -11.93 -1.48
C PRO A 228 -4.88 -12.53 -2.85
N TRP A 229 -5.42 -11.99 -3.94
CA TRP A 229 -5.07 -12.44 -5.29
C TRP A 229 -3.60 -12.14 -5.64
N HIS A 230 -3.05 -11.05 -5.09
CA HIS A 230 -1.63 -10.73 -5.24
C HIS A 230 -0.76 -11.80 -4.57
N GLU A 231 -1.17 -12.29 -3.40
CA GLU A 231 -0.46 -13.37 -2.70
C GLU A 231 -0.47 -14.67 -3.51
N VAL A 232 -1.61 -15.01 -4.15
CA VAL A 232 -1.67 -16.15 -5.07
C VAL A 232 -0.71 -15.97 -6.24
N LEU A 233 -0.69 -14.80 -6.89
CA LEU A 233 0.22 -14.53 -8.00
C LEU A 233 1.69 -14.63 -7.59
N TYR A 234 2.03 -14.14 -6.39
CA TYR A 234 3.37 -14.30 -5.83
C TYR A 234 3.71 -15.78 -5.62
N GLY A 235 2.81 -16.54 -5.01
CA GLY A 235 2.99 -17.97 -4.79
C GLY A 235 3.14 -18.78 -6.07
N LEU A 236 2.43 -18.42 -7.15
CA LEU A 236 2.57 -19.06 -8.47
C LEU A 236 3.91 -18.74 -9.15
N GLY A 237 4.52 -17.60 -8.80
CA GLY A 237 5.83 -17.20 -9.32
C GLY A 237 6.98 -17.68 -8.42
N GLU A 238 7.28 -16.94 -7.37
CA GLU A 238 8.49 -17.06 -6.54
C GLU A 238 8.23 -17.61 -5.13
N GLY A 239 7.01 -17.37 -4.57
CA GLY A 239 6.69 -17.64 -3.17
C GLY A 239 6.41 -19.09 -2.81
N GLY A 240 6.00 -19.91 -3.79
CA GLY A 240 5.69 -21.31 -3.57
C GLY A 240 4.29 -21.60 -3.05
N ARG A 241 4.03 -22.89 -2.80
CA ARG A 241 2.69 -23.46 -2.58
C ARG A 241 1.94 -22.87 -1.37
N GLU A 242 2.64 -22.55 -0.30
CA GLU A 242 2.03 -22.01 0.92
C GLU A 242 1.34 -20.65 0.68
N PHE A 243 1.96 -19.78 -0.13
CA PHE A 243 1.35 -18.50 -0.52
C PHE A 243 0.15 -18.68 -1.47
N VAL A 244 0.19 -19.69 -2.35
CA VAL A 244 -0.97 -20.03 -3.18
C VAL A 244 -2.14 -20.48 -2.29
N GLU A 245 -1.92 -21.38 -1.34
CA GLU A 245 -2.95 -21.92 -0.46
C GLU A 245 -3.52 -20.83 0.46
N SER A 246 -2.68 -20.00 1.08
CA SER A 246 -3.08 -18.88 1.93
C SER A 246 -3.86 -17.82 1.14
N GLY A 247 -3.32 -17.38 0.01
CA GLY A 247 -3.97 -16.39 -0.85
C GLY A 247 -5.32 -16.86 -1.40
N LEU A 248 -5.45 -18.15 -1.82
CA LEU A 248 -6.74 -18.71 -2.23
C LEU A 248 -7.74 -18.75 -1.09
N ALA A 249 -7.34 -19.13 0.12
CA ALA A 249 -8.22 -19.13 1.30
C ALA A 249 -8.71 -17.71 1.61
N GLY A 250 -7.81 -16.72 1.60
CA GLY A 250 -8.16 -15.30 1.79
C GLY A 250 -9.07 -14.75 0.69
N THR A 251 -8.83 -15.14 -0.57
CA THR A 251 -9.67 -14.76 -1.71
C THR A 251 -11.10 -15.29 -1.54
N VAL A 252 -11.24 -16.57 -1.21
CA VAL A 252 -12.55 -17.20 -0.99
C VAL A 252 -13.29 -16.53 0.17
N ASP A 253 -12.64 -16.33 1.33
CA ASP A 253 -13.26 -15.65 2.48
C ASP A 253 -13.80 -14.26 2.11
N ARG A 254 -13.00 -13.45 1.42
CA ARG A 254 -13.41 -12.09 1.05
C ARG A 254 -14.52 -12.08 0.00
N LEU A 255 -14.48 -12.99 -0.98
CA LEU A 255 -15.56 -13.12 -1.98
C LEU A 255 -16.87 -13.61 -1.36
N GLU A 256 -16.84 -14.53 -0.40
CA GLU A 256 -18.04 -14.97 0.33
C GLU A 256 -18.64 -13.86 1.20
N ARG A 257 -17.78 -13.06 1.83
CA ARG A 257 -18.22 -11.95 2.69
C ARG A 257 -18.80 -10.76 1.93
N PHE A 258 -18.27 -10.43 0.76
CA PHE A 258 -18.56 -9.19 0.05
C PHE A 258 -19.16 -9.39 -1.35
N GLY A 259 -19.09 -10.60 -1.92
CA GLY A 259 -19.47 -10.87 -3.30
C GLY A 259 -20.97 -10.97 -3.58
N SER A 260 -21.82 -10.83 -2.56
CA SER A 260 -23.29 -10.93 -2.66
C SER A 260 -24.00 -9.56 -2.54
N SER A 261 -23.28 -8.46 -2.71
CA SER A 261 -23.82 -7.08 -2.55
C SER A 261 -23.99 -6.39 -3.88
#